data_0c896e0b04c2d61efaadf8f088af26d2
#
_entry.id   0c896e0b04c2d61efaadf8f088af26d2
#
_cell.length_a   1.000
_cell.length_b   1.000
_cell.length_c   1.000
_cell.angle_alpha   90.00
_cell.angle_beta   90.00
_cell.angle_gamma   90.00
#
_symmetry.space_group_name_H-M   'P 1'
#
loop_
_entity.id
_entity.type
_entity.pdbx_description
1 polymer ?
#
loop_
_entity_poly.entity_id
_entity_poly.type
_entity_poly.pdbx_seq_one_letter_code
_entity_poly.pdbx_strand_id
1 'polypeptide(L)'
;EKLQGFLPEDAADSLEMIITSVESAKEADFRMLFDPTLVRGMSYYTGTIFEISMDEFGGSVGGGGRYDKMIGKFTGQDTPAVGFSIGFERIVMLLMERGYKVPTSKEKKAFLIEKNMPKEGMLKVLDLAKKERAAGRQVMIMNMKKNKKFQKEQLAEQGYTDITECYRDSVDNL
;
A
#
# COMPACT_ATOMS: atom_id res chain seq x y z
N GLU A 1 -28.85 4.13 24.35
CA GLU A 1 -29.54 4.44 25.66
C GLU A 1 -28.57 5.01 26.71
N LYS A 2 -27.31 4.59 26.81
CA LYS A 2 -26.37 5.09 27.83
C LYS A 2 -25.79 6.49 27.54
N LEU A 3 -25.93 7.00 26.33
CA LEU A 3 -25.39 8.31 25.90
C LEU A 3 -26.38 9.46 26.07
N GLN A 4 -27.66 9.18 26.15
CA GLN A 4 -28.76 10.16 26.19
C GLN A 4 -28.76 11.09 27.40
N GLY A 5 -27.87 10.97 28.35
CA GLY A 5 -27.76 11.87 29.50
C GLY A 5 -26.50 12.71 29.56
N PHE A 6 -25.56 12.48 28.63
CA PHE A 6 -24.24 13.13 28.66
C PHE A 6 -23.95 14.03 27.48
N LEU A 7 -24.68 13.89 26.37
CA LEU A 7 -24.52 14.67 25.16
C LEU A 7 -25.76 15.48 24.87
N PRO A 8 -25.64 16.62 24.16
CA PRO A 8 -26.78 17.27 23.53
C PRO A 8 -27.53 16.27 22.63
N GLU A 9 -28.85 16.38 22.60
CA GLU A 9 -29.72 15.42 21.91
C GLU A 9 -29.38 15.26 20.44
N ASP A 10 -29.09 16.37 19.74
CA ASP A 10 -28.68 16.40 18.34
C ASP A 10 -27.33 15.69 18.08
N ALA A 11 -26.40 15.77 19.03
CA ALA A 11 -25.10 15.08 18.92
C ALA A 11 -25.25 13.56 19.13
N ALA A 12 -26.13 13.13 20.03
CA ALA A 12 -26.42 11.71 20.28
C ALA A 12 -27.06 11.07 19.04
N ASP A 13 -28.05 11.72 18.44
CA ASP A 13 -28.75 11.26 17.24
C ASP A 13 -27.78 11.16 16.04
N SER A 14 -26.90 12.14 15.86
CA SER A 14 -25.88 12.13 14.82
C SER A 14 -24.92 10.96 14.97
N LEU A 15 -24.46 10.66 16.18
CA LEU A 15 -23.56 9.53 16.45
C LEU A 15 -24.26 8.19 16.24
N GLU A 16 -25.51 8.05 16.67
CA GLU A 16 -26.29 6.84 16.47
C GLU A 16 -26.50 6.57 14.97
N MET A 17 -26.84 7.60 14.20
CA MET A 17 -26.97 7.49 12.74
C MET A 17 -25.66 7.04 12.09
N ILE A 18 -24.52 7.61 12.48
CA ILE A 18 -23.20 7.21 11.92
C ILE A 18 -22.91 5.76 12.27
N ILE A 19 -23.05 5.35 13.54
CA ILE A 19 -22.76 3.99 13.98
C ILE A 19 -23.66 3.00 13.24
N THR A 20 -24.95 3.26 13.17
CA THR A 20 -25.91 2.39 12.48
C THR A 20 -25.60 2.25 10.99
N SER A 21 -25.25 3.36 10.34
CA SER A 21 -24.90 3.38 8.91
C SER A 21 -23.64 2.57 8.64
N VAL A 22 -22.61 2.74 9.46
CA VAL A 22 -21.35 1.99 9.32
C VAL A 22 -21.56 0.50 9.62
N GLU A 23 -22.32 0.15 10.67
CA GLU A 23 -22.63 -1.25 10.97
C GLU A 23 -23.39 -1.94 9.84
N SER A 24 -24.27 -1.22 9.15
CA SER A 24 -25.01 -1.76 8.00
C SER A 24 -24.17 -1.93 6.73
N ALA A 25 -23.11 -1.14 6.59
CA ALA A 25 -22.28 -1.08 5.38
C ALA A 25 -20.93 -1.80 5.52
N LYS A 26 -20.50 -2.14 6.72
CA LYS A 26 -19.18 -2.78 6.93
C LYS A 26 -19.14 -4.19 6.35
N GLU A 27 -18.04 -4.49 5.67
CA GLU A 27 -17.72 -5.83 5.16
C GLU A 27 -16.69 -6.56 6.05
N ALA A 28 -15.88 -5.79 6.76
CA ALA A 28 -14.85 -6.33 7.66
C ALA A 28 -15.38 -6.44 9.09
N ASP A 29 -14.84 -7.39 9.85
CA ASP A 29 -15.15 -7.53 11.27
C ASP A 29 -14.31 -6.54 12.09
N PHE A 30 -14.96 -5.50 12.58
CA PHE A 30 -14.41 -4.54 13.54
C PHE A 30 -15.50 -4.02 14.47
N ARG A 31 -15.08 -3.53 15.63
CA ARG A 31 -15.98 -2.95 16.63
C ARG A 31 -15.91 -1.44 16.59
N MET A 32 -17.04 -0.78 16.73
CA MET A 32 -17.12 0.64 17.00
C MET A 32 -17.39 0.86 18.49
N LEU A 33 -16.62 1.76 19.08
CA LEU A 33 -16.75 2.13 20.48
C LEU A 33 -16.92 3.64 20.57
N PHE A 34 -17.86 4.10 21.37
CA PHE A 34 -17.91 5.50 21.75
C PHE A 34 -16.91 5.75 22.86
N ASP A 35 -15.98 6.65 22.62
CA ASP A 35 -14.99 7.08 23.60
C ASP A 35 -15.11 8.60 23.82
N PRO A 36 -15.72 9.05 24.95
CA PRO A 36 -15.85 10.47 25.26
C PRO A 36 -14.51 11.13 25.59
N THR A 37 -13.45 10.37 25.78
CA THR A 37 -12.09 10.87 26.08
C THR A 37 -11.23 11.03 24.85
N LEU A 38 -11.73 10.62 23.68
CA LEU A 38 -10.96 10.74 22.43
C LEU A 38 -10.69 12.21 22.09
N VAL A 39 -9.42 12.56 22.05
CA VAL A 39 -8.95 13.89 21.66
C VAL A 39 -7.99 13.77 20.49
N ARG A 40 -8.18 14.59 19.49
CA ARG A 40 -7.24 14.71 18.37
C ARG A 40 -6.54 16.05 18.41
N GLY A 41 -5.24 16.05 18.15
CA GLY A 41 -4.36 17.21 18.33
C GLY A 41 -4.58 18.40 17.37
N MET A 42 -5.69 18.41 16.64
CA MET A 42 -5.97 19.45 15.64
C MET A 42 -7.29 20.19 15.97
N SER A 43 -7.21 21.50 16.12
CA SER A 43 -8.34 22.36 16.53
C SER A 43 -9.32 22.71 15.39
N TYR A 44 -9.18 22.13 14.21
CA TYR A 44 -10.03 22.45 13.06
C TYR A 44 -11.28 21.58 12.93
N TYR A 45 -11.41 20.55 13.73
CA TYR A 45 -12.59 19.70 13.68
C TYR A 45 -13.83 20.45 14.17
N THR A 46 -14.94 20.24 13.47
CA THR A 46 -16.22 20.93 13.74
C THR A 46 -17.35 19.94 14.09
N GLY A 47 -17.06 18.65 14.15
CA GLY A 47 -18.03 17.61 14.45
C GLY A 47 -17.36 16.32 14.89
N THR A 48 -17.98 15.21 14.56
CA THR A 48 -17.51 13.87 14.96
C THR A 48 -16.06 13.63 14.55
N ILE A 49 -15.27 13.15 15.48
CA ILE A 49 -13.90 12.66 15.27
C ILE A 49 -13.87 11.14 15.46
N PHE A 50 -12.95 10.47 14.83
CA PHE A 50 -12.75 9.03 14.97
C PHE A 50 -11.29 8.63 14.92
N GLU A 51 -11.01 7.50 15.51
CA GLU A 51 -9.69 6.88 15.51
C GLU A 51 -9.81 5.40 15.19
N ILE A 52 -8.82 4.88 14.47
CA ILE A 52 -8.70 3.46 14.17
C ILE A 52 -7.54 2.92 14.99
N SER A 53 -7.84 2.04 15.93
CA SER A 53 -6.84 1.33 16.72
C SER A 53 -6.73 -0.11 16.27
N MET A 54 -5.53 -0.68 16.42
CA MET A 54 -5.28 -2.09 16.22
C MET A 54 -4.62 -2.65 17.48
N ASP A 55 -5.18 -3.75 17.98
CA ASP A 55 -4.70 -4.40 19.21
C ASP A 55 -3.24 -4.82 19.08
N GLU A 56 -2.83 -5.30 17.89
CA GLU A 56 -1.46 -5.75 17.61
C GLU A 56 -0.44 -4.61 17.65
N PHE A 57 -0.87 -3.39 17.37
CA PHE A 57 0.03 -2.23 17.44
C PHE A 57 0.00 -1.54 18.80
N GLY A 58 -1.03 -1.82 19.61
CA GLY A 58 -1.23 -1.17 20.90
C GLY A 58 -1.54 0.32 20.81
N GLY A 59 -2.05 0.80 19.67
CA GLY A 59 -2.35 2.22 19.46
C GLY A 59 -3.00 2.54 18.12
N SER A 60 -3.09 3.83 17.85
CA SER A 60 -3.72 4.37 16.64
C SER A 60 -2.93 4.06 15.38
N VAL A 61 -3.61 3.55 14.37
CA VAL A 61 -3.09 3.35 13.01
C VAL A 61 -3.71 4.31 11.99
N GLY A 62 -4.70 5.08 12.40
CA GLY A 62 -5.34 6.08 11.55
C GLY A 62 -6.41 6.85 12.28
N GLY A 63 -6.98 7.83 11.63
CA GLY A 63 -8.12 8.55 12.16
C GLY A 63 -8.37 9.89 11.47
N GLY A 64 -9.49 10.49 11.81
CA GLY A 64 -9.95 11.72 11.17
C GLY A 64 -11.13 12.34 11.87
N GLY A 65 -11.90 13.11 11.11
CA GLY A 65 -13.12 13.75 11.58
C GLY A 65 -13.68 14.77 10.62
N ARG A 66 -14.77 15.40 11.01
CA ARG A 66 -15.46 16.44 10.25
C ARG A 66 -14.85 17.80 10.48
N TYR A 67 -14.64 18.59 9.42
CA TYR A 67 -13.95 19.89 9.47
C TYR A 67 -14.52 20.93 8.48
N ASP A 68 -15.79 21.17 8.49
CA ASP A 68 -16.51 22.04 7.53
C ASP A 68 -15.89 23.44 7.37
N LYS A 69 -15.51 24.08 8.48
CA LYS A 69 -14.96 25.44 8.47
C LYS A 69 -13.57 25.57 7.85
N MET A 70 -12.82 24.46 7.78
CA MET A 70 -11.49 24.49 7.19
C MET A 70 -11.57 24.73 5.67
N ILE A 71 -12.50 24.09 5.01
CA ILE A 71 -12.73 24.29 3.56
C ILE A 71 -13.24 25.70 3.30
N GLY A 72 -14.12 26.22 4.14
CA GLY A 72 -14.65 27.58 4.04
C GLY A 72 -13.59 28.67 4.03
N LYS A 73 -12.45 28.46 4.72
CA LYS A 73 -11.32 29.41 4.69
C LYS A 73 -10.68 29.54 3.31
N PHE A 74 -10.76 28.53 2.48
CA PHE A 74 -10.19 28.52 1.12
C PHE A 74 -11.22 28.90 0.06
N THR A 75 -12.48 28.54 0.26
CA THR A 75 -13.54 28.72 -0.73
C THR A 75 -14.43 29.92 -0.48
N GLY A 76 -14.35 30.49 0.73
CA GLY A 76 -15.23 31.60 1.17
C GLY A 76 -16.65 31.14 1.58
N GLN A 77 -16.92 29.85 1.56
CA GLN A 77 -18.22 29.27 1.93
C GLN A 77 -18.02 28.04 2.80
N ASP A 78 -18.77 27.90 3.89
CA ASP A 78 -18.76 26.70 4.71
C ASP A 78 -19.20 25.50 3.87
N THR A 79 -18.33 24.51 3.77
CA THR A 79 -18.56 23.31 2.98
C THR A 79 -18.42 22.09 3.88
N PRO A 80 -19.45 21.24 3.97
CA PRO A 80 -19.35 20.00 4.73
C PRO A 80 -18.16 19.15 4.23
N ALA A 81 -17.27 18.80 5.14
CA ALA A 81 -16.08 18.03 4.80
C ALA A 81 -15.71 17.08 5.92
N VAL A 82 -15.31 15.89 5.53
CA VAL A 82 -14.74 14.86 6.40
C VAL A 82 -13.49 14.31 5.75
N GLY A 83 -12.51 13.98 6.55
CA GLY A 83 -11.29 13.35 6.05
C GLY A 83 -10.59 12.54 7.12
N PHE A 84 -9.63 11.75 6.69
CA PHE A 84 -8.82 10.93 7.57
C PHE A 84 -7.41 10.74 7.02
N SER A 85 -6.53 10.33 7.89
CA SER A 85 -5.18 9.89 7.53
C SER A 85 -4.92 8.50 8.11
N ILE A 86 -4.06 7.76 7.45
CA ILE A 86 -3.55 6.47 7.92
C ILE A 86 -2.07 6.60 8.24
N GLY A 87 -1.63 5.93 9.32
CA GLY A 87 -0.22 5.81 9.67
C GLY A 87 0.46 4.81 8.74
N PHE A 88 0.91 5.29 7.58
CA PHE A 88 1.47 4.44 6.53
C PHE A 88 2.57 3.53 7.06
N GLU A 89 3.56 4.08 7.75
CA GLU A 89 4.69 3.32 8.31
C GLU A 89 4.22 2.24 9.29
N ARG A 90 3.23 2.55 10.13
CA ARG A 90 2.67 1.62 11.11
C ARG A 90 2.00 0.42 10.43
N ILE A 91 1.22 0.68 9.38
CA ILE A 91 0.56 -0.37 8.61
C ILE A 91 1.58 -1.21 7.85
N VAL A 92 2.60 -0.59 7.23
CA VAL A 92 3.68 -1.31 6.56
C VAL A 92 4.44 -2.20 7.53
N MET A 93 4.77 -1.72 8.73
CA MET A 93 5.44 -2.54 9.77
C MET A 93 4.60 -3.77 10.12
N LEU A 94 3.31 -3.60 10.40
CA LEU A 94 2.40 -4.71 10.70
C LEU A 94 2.31 -5.73 9.57
N LEU A 95 2.23 -5.26 8.33
CA LEU A 95 2.21 -6.13 7.15
C LEU A 95 3.52 -6.92 7.01
N MET A 96 4.67 -6.29 7.26
CA MET A 96 5.98 -6.95 7.23
C MET A 96 6.11 -8.00 8.34
N GLU A 97 5.70 -7.70 9.56
CA GLU A 97 5.69 -8.63 10.70
C GLU A 97 4.82 -9.86 10.43
N ARG A 98 3.71 -9.67 9.73
CA ARG A 98 2.81 -10.76 9.28
C ARG A 98 3.33 -11.51 8.04
N GLY A 99 4.49 -11.14 7.51
CA GLY A 99 5.04 -11.75 6.29
C GLY A 99 4.19 -11.50 5.04
N TYR A 100 3.38 -10.43 5.04
CA TYR A 100 2.55 -10.09 3.89
C TYR A 100 3.42 -9.82 2.66
N LYS A 101 3.14 -10.51 1.59
CA LYS A 101 3.78 -10.26 0.29
C LYS A 101 2.75 -9.64 -0.65
N VAL A 102 3.11 -8.50 -1.22
CA VAL A 102 2.27 -7.87 -2.25
C VAL A 102 2.07 -8.89 -3.37
N PRO A 103 0.81 -9.23 -3.73
CA PRO A 103 0.56 -10.11 -4.86
C PRO A 103 1.13 -9.49 -6.13
N THR A 104 2.24 -10.01 -6.60
CA THR A 104 2.78 -9.61 -7.90
C THR A 104 2.13 -10.49 -8.94
N SER A 105 1.17 -9.96 -9.66
CA SER A 105 0.46 -10.66 -10.74
C SER A 105 1.33 -10.90 -11.98
N LYS A 106 2.53 -10.33 -12.04
CA LYS A 106 3.41 -10.46 -13.20
C LYS A 106 4.55 -11.43 -12.91
N GLU A 107 4.69 -12.43 -13.76
CA GLU A 107 5.89 -13.26 -13.79
C GLU A 107 7.14 -12.39 -13.99
N LYS A 108 8.23 -12.74 -13.32
CA LYS A 108 9.49 -12.00 -13.39
C LYS A 108 10.54 -12.83 -14.10
N LYS A 109 11.19 -12.23 -15.11
CA LYS A 109 12.27 -12.83 -15.87
C LYS A 109 13.53 -11.99 -15.81
N ALA A 110 14.69 -12.61 -15.67
CA ALA A 110 15.97 -11.94 -15.70
C ALA A 110 16.84 -12.49 -16.84
N PHE A 111 17.49 -11.59 -17.58
CA PHE A 111 18.54 -11.92 -18.51
C PHE A 111 19.89 -11.53 -17.88
N LEU A 112 20.74 -12.52 -17.69
CA LEU A 112 22.12 -12.32 -17.24
C LEU A 112 23.06 -12.33 -18.46
N ILE A 113 23.69 -11.21 -18.73
CA ILE A 113 24.52 -11.01 -19.91
C ILE A 113 25.97 -11.18 -19.53
N GLU A 114 26.72 -11.96 -20.30
CA GLU A 114 28.17 -12.06 -20.17
C GLU A 114 28.83 -10.70 -20.44
N LYS A 115 29.93 -10.41 -19.72
CA LYS A 115 30.68 -9.17 -19.94
C LYS A 115 31.23 -9.11 -21.36
N ASN A 116 31.27 -7.89 -21.91
CA ASN A 116 31.77 -7.64 -23.27
C ASN A 116 30.95 -8.38 -24.36
N MET A 117 29.66 -8.53 -24.16
CA MET A 117 28.72 -9.05 -25.16
C MET A 117 28.86 -8.21 -26.45
N PRO A 118 29.02 -8.82 -27.64
CA PRO A 118 28.98 -8.10 -28.92
C PRO A 118 27.66 -7.34 -29.11
N LYS A 119 27.72 -6.27 -29.92
CA LYS A 119 26.55 -5.41 -30.18
C LYS A 119 25.33 -6.21 -30.69
N GLU A 120 25.58 -7.15 -31.61
CA GLU A 120 24.53 -7.99 -32.19
C GLU A 120 23.87 -8.86 -31.14
N GLY A 121 24.65 -9.47 -30.24
CA GLY A 121 24.14 -10.25 -29.12
C GLY A 121 23.34 -9.41 -28.15
N MET A 122 23.79 -8.18 -27.84
CA MET A 122 23.05 -7.26 -27.00
C MET A 122 21.70 -6.89 -27.63
N LEU A 123 21.64 -6.62 -28.93
CA LEU A 123 20.40 -6.29 -29.62
C LEU A 123 19.41 -7.46 -29.61
N LYS A 124 19.88 -8.71 -29.75
CA LYS A 124 19.01 -9.90 -29.61
C LYS A 124 18.42 -10.01 -28.21
N VAL A 125 19.23 -9.82 -27.16
CA VAL A 125 18.73 -9.85 -25.77
C VAL A 125 17.71 -8.74 -25.52
N LEU A 126 17.94 -7.54 -26.05
CA LEU A 126 16.98 -6.44 -25.93
C LEU A 126 15.66 -6.73 -26.65
N ASP A 127 15.70 -7.37 -27.81
CA ASP A 127 14.49 -7.77 -28.54
C ASP A 127 13.72 -8.85 -27.78
N LEU A 128 14.40 -9.86 -27.24
CA LEU A 128 13.79 -10.86 -26.37
C LEU A 128 13.15 -10.23 -25.14
N ALA A 129 13.85 -9.33 -24.47
CA ALA A 129 13.30 -8.64 -23.31
C ALA A 129 12.09 -7.77 -23.66
N LYS A 130 12.06 -7.17 -24.85
CA LYS A 130 10.90 -6.43 -25.37
C LYS A 130 9.69 -7.35 -25.56
N LYS A 131 9.91 -8.53 -26.16
CA LYS A 131 8.85 -9.55 -26.36
C LYS A 131 8.27 -10.02 -25.02
N GLU A 132 9.14 -10.32 -24.05
CA GLU A 132 8.72 -10.76 -22.71
C GLU A 132 7.92 -9.65 -21.98
N ARG A 133 8.33 -8.38 -22.10
CA ARG A 133 7.55 -7.26 -21.54
C ARG A 133 6.20 -7.10 -22.23
N ALA A 134 6.16 -7.27 -23.55
CA ALA A 134 4.90 -7.23 -24.30
C ALA A 134 3.93 -8.36 -23.89
N ALA A 135 4.48 -9.52 -23.49
CA ALA A 135 3.72 -10.62 -22.90
C ALA A 135 3.28 -10.38 -21.43
N GLY A 136 3.56 -9.17 -20.89
CA GLY A 136 3.13 -8.78 -19.54
C GLY A 136 4.12 -9.10 -18.42
N ARG A 137 5.29 -9.68 -18.71
CA ARG A 137 6.31 -10.03 -17.72
C ARG A 137 7.09 -8.80 -17.23
N GLN A 138 7.53 -8.83 -16.00
CA GLN A 138 8.51 -7.88 -15.50
C GLN A 138 9.92 -8.38 -15.82
N VAL A 139 10.66 -7.63 -16.64
CA VAL A 139 11.94 -8.10 -17.17
C VAL A 139 13.10 -7.23 -16.68
N MET A 140 14.12 -7.89 -16.12
CA MET A 140 15.40 -7.32 -15.71
C MET A 140 16.50 -7.79 -16.65
N ILE A 141 17.41 -6.89 -17.00
CA ILE A 141 18.61 -7.19 -17.76
C ILE A 141 19.81 -6.71 -16.94
N MET A 142 20.79 -7.58 -16.72
CA MET A 142 21.99 -7.23 -15.95
C MET A 142 23.22 -8.02 -16.39
N ASN A 143 24.40 -7.48 -16.12
CA ASN A 143 25.63 -8.19 -16.36
C ASN A 143 25.86 -9.32 -15.36
N MET A 144 26.44 -10.43 -15.82
CA MET A 144 26.89 -11.52 -14.96
C MET A 144 27.97 -11.05 -14.00
N LYS A 145 27.80 -11.39 -12.73
CA LYS A 145 28.81 -11.21 -11.67
C LYS A 145 29.74 -12.41 -11.61
N LYS A 146 30.93 -12.26 -11.01
CA LYS A 146 31.88 -13.37 -10.80
C LYS A 146 31.21 -14.53 -10.01
N ASN A 147 30.47 -14.21 -8.95
CA ASN A 147 29.69 -15.19 -8.20
C ASN A 147 28.26 -15.26 -8.76
N LYS A 148 28.08 -16.05 -9.81
CA LYS A 148 26.78 -16.25 -10.46
C LYS A 148 25.77 -16.93 -9.57
N LYS A 149 26.21 -17.87 -8.73
CA LYS A 149 25.32 -18.59 -7.81
C LYS A 149 24.64 -17.62 -6.84
N PHE A 150 25.42 -16.79 -6.18
CA PHE A 150 24.89 -15.77 -5.26
C PHE A 150 24.01 -14.75 -6.00
N GLN A 151 24.37 -14.36 -7.22
CA GLN A 151 23.54 -13.46 -8.03
C GLN A 151 22.17 -14.06 -8.34
N LYS A 152 22.09 -15.34 -8.68
CA LYS A 152 20.82 -16.03 -8.93
C LYS A 152 19.99 -16.19 -7.67
N GLU A 153 20.61 -16.49 -6.53
CA GLU A 153 19.94 -16.57 -5.23
C GLU A 153 19.29 -15.22 -4.89
N GLN A 154 20.02 -14.11 -5.03
CA GLN A 154 19.46 -12.76 -4.82
C GLN A 154 18.29 -12.44 -5.76
N LEU A 155 18.38 -12.85 -7.03
CA LEU A 155 17.30 -12.66 -8.00
C LEU A 155 16.07 -13.49 -7.64
N ALA A 156 16.28 -14.73 -7.20
CA ALA A 156 15.19 -15.61 -6.76
C ALA A 156 14.45 -15.02 -5.53
N GLU A 157 15.19 -14.48 -4.56
CA GLU A 157 14.62 -13.76 -3.41
C GLU A 157 13.76 -12.56 -3.84
N GLN A 158 14.12 -11.89 -4.93
CA GLN A 158 13.35 -10.80 -5.53
C GLN A 158 12.20 -11.28 -6.42
N GLY A 159 12.03 -12.61 -6.54
CA GLY A 159 10.96 -13.24 -7.30
C GLY A 159 11.27 -13.48 -8.80
N TYR A 160 12.51 -13.28 -9.25
CA TYR A 160 12.95 -13.63 -10.61
C TYR A 160 13.28 -15.12 -10.66
N THR A 161 12.30 -15.95 -10.93
CA THR A 161 12.45 -17.41 -10.98
C THR A 161 12.84 -17.93 -12.38
N ASP A 162 12.53 -17.15 -13.42
CA ASP A 162 12.95 -17.43 -14.81
C ASP A 162 14.20 -16.60 -15.13
N ILE A 163 15.37 -17.25 -15.14
CA ILE A 163 16.66 -16.61 -15.36
C ILE A 163 17.34 -17.21 -16.59
N THR A 164 17.52 -16.41 -17.61
CA THR A 164 18.23 -16.79 -18.84
C THR A 164 19.64 -16.24 -18.81
N GLU A 165 20.63 -17.12 -18.94
CA GLU A 165 22.04 -16.73 -19.08
C GLU A 165 22.38 -16.56 -20.57
N CYS A 166 22.91 -15.40 -20.94
CA CYS A 166 23.26 -15.05 -22.30
C CYS A 166 24.77 -14.97 -22.42
N TYR A 167 25.36 -15.93 -23.10
CA TYR A 167 26.80 -16.01 -23.37
C TYR A 167 27.10 -15.54 -24.79
N ARG A 168 28.34 -15.03 -25.02
CA ARG A 168 28.76 -14.53 -26.32
C ARG A 168 28.70 -15.59 -27.42
N ASP A 169 29.06 -16.81 -27.06
CA ASP A 169 29.18 -17.91 -28.01
C ASP A 169 27.85 -18.65 -28.28
N SER A 170 26.78 -18.34 -27.53
CA SER A 170 25.48 -19.01 -27.65
C SER A 170 24.31 -18.06 -27.89
N VAL A 171 24.57 -16.80 -28.14
CA VAL A 171 23.54 -15.78 -28.41
C VAL A 171 22.70 -16.11 -29.65
N ASP A 172 23.25 -16.88 -30.58
CA ASP A 172 22.52 -17.29 -31.78
C ASP A 172 21.47 -18.34 -31.55
N ASN A 173 21.53 -19.01 -30.40
CA ASN A 173 20.61 -20.07 -29.98
C ASN A 173 19.54 -19.62 -28.94
N LEU A 174 19.41 -18.31 -28.70
CA LEU A 174 18.45 -17.70 -27.78
C LEU A 174 17.09 -17.42 -28.42
#